data_3f50293d54f594d65a425e24e8e14647
#
_entry.id   3f50293d54f594d65a425e24e8e14647
#
_cell.length_a   1.000
_cell.length_b   1.000
_cell.length_c   1.000
_cell.angle_alpha   90.00
_cell.angle_beta   90.00
_cell.angle_gamma   90.00
#
_symmetry.space_group_name_H-M   'P 1'
#
loop_
_entity.id
_entity.type
_entity.pdbx_description
1 polymer ?
#
loop_
_entity_poly.entity_id
_entity_poly.type
_entity_poly.pdbx_seq_one_letter_code
_entity_poly.pdbx_strand_id
1 'polypeptide(L)'
;MQKYKKDGDISYSLGTELTLELLKRHPKEVIRVYFHSKQKENAIFLQIKQLCELNKIEMICSDKIFNILSDKDNCYIIGVFNKYKTDFDLDASHLVLVNPSNMGNLGTIIRTSLGFGIDNIAIIKPAVDIYDPKCIRASMRAFFELNFRYYDSFDQYLSEVSKRDIFPFMLDGAKLLQDIVIPEKFSLVFGNEATGLPSDFHKYGQSVFIKHHDTIDSLNLTNAVSIGLYQFTLGRI
;
A
#
# COMPACT_ATOMS: atom_id res chain seq x y z
N MET A 1 -4.97 25.86 2.67
CA MET A 1 -4.64 24.44 2.55
C MET A 1 -3.57 24.09 3.58
N GLN A 2 -3.61 22.90 4.19
CA GLN A 2 -2.68 22.47 5.25
C GLN A 2 -1.87 21.28 4.75
N LYS A 3 -0.65 21.11 5.32
CA LYS A 3 0.12 19.87 5.12
C LYS A 3 -0.71 18.66 5.56
N TYR A 4 -0.39 17.49 5.01
CA TYR A 4 -1.05 16.24 5.36
C TYR A 4 -1.06 16.02 6.89
N LYS A 5 -2.20 15.53 7.39
CA LYS A 5 -2.36 15.12 8.80
C LYS A 5 -2.94 13.70 8.83
N LYS A 6 -2.33 12.82 9.63
CA LYS A 6 -2.75 11.43 9.77
C LYS A 6 -4.22 11.32 10.20
N ASP A 7 -4.63 12.14 11.15
CA ASP A 7 -6.00 12.12 11.72
C ASP A 7 -6.98 12.99 10.94
N GLY A 8 -6.58 13.55 9.80
CA GLY A 8 -7.47 14.30 8.92
C GLY A 8 -8.16 13.41 7.90
N ASP A 9 -9.30 13.90 7.37
CA ASP A 9 -10.15 13.17 6.43
C ASP A 9 -9.66 13.24 4.98
N ILE A 10 -8.62 14.06 4.69
CA ILE A 10 -8.13 14.28 3.32
C ILE A 10 -6.72 13.80 3.11
N SER A 11 -6.41 13.41 1.86
CA SER A 11 -5.07 13.14 1.40
C SER A 11 -4.79 13.78 0.04
N TYR A 12 -3.58 13.56 -0.48
CA TYR A 12 -3.06 14.19 -1.68
C TYR A 12 -2.40 13.18 -2.62
N SER A 13 -2.80 13.21 -3.89
CA SER A 13 -2.04 12.58 -4.97
C SER A 13 -1.04 13.58 -5.54
N LEU A 14 0.25 13.36 -5.29
CA LEU A 14 1.33 14.27 -5.69
C LEU A 14 1.95 13.84 -7.02
N GLY A 15 1.52 14.44 -8.11
CA GLY A 15 2.03 14.19 -9.46
C GLY A 15 0.94 13.83 -10.47
N THR A 16 1.29 13.99 -11.75
CA THR A 16 0.36 13.86 -12.88
C THR A 16 -0.25 12.46 -12.99
N GLU A 17 0.59 11.42 -12.97
CA GLU A 17 0.14 10.02 -13.10
C GLU A 17 -0.75 9.57 -11.94
N LEU A 18 -0.38 9.95 -10.70
CA LEU A 18 -1.16 9.62 -9.52
C LEU A 18 -2.52 10.31 -9.53
N THR A 19 -2.56 11.60 -9.94
CA THR A 19 -3.82 12.35 -10.01
C THR A 19 -4.71 11.82 -11.14
N LEU A 20 -4.12 11.42 -12.27
CA LEU A 20 -4.88 10.78 -13.35
C LEU A 20 -5.53 9.47 -12.88
N GLU A 21 -4.77 8.61 -12.17
CA GLU A 21 -5.29 7.34 -11.68
C GLU A 21 -6.37 7.54 -10.60
N LEU A 22 -6.16 8.47 -9.68
CA LEU A 22 -7.18 8.88 -8.71
C LEU A 22 -8.50 9.30 -9.41
N LEU A 23 -8.43 10.14 -10.44
CA LEU A 23 -9.60 10.61 -11.18
C LEU A 23 -10.31 9.48 -11.94
N LYS A 24 -9.56 8.47 -12.41
CA LYS A 24 -10.14 7.31 -13.09
C LYS A 24 -10.84 6.34 -12.14
N ARG A 25 -10.24 6.08 -10.98
CA ARG A 25 -10.68 5.04 -10.05
C ARG A 25 -11.67 5.56 -9.00
N HIS A 26 -11.40 6.75 -8.45
CA HIS A 26 -12.14 7.31 -7.33
C HIS A 26 -12.57 8.78 -7.57
N PRO A 27 -13.22 9.10 -8.73
CA PRO A 27 -13.58 10.49 -9.03
C PRO A 27 -14.52 11.10 -7.99
N LYS A 28 -15.36 10.29 -7.32
CA LYS A 28 -16.30 10.75 -6.30
C LYS A 28 -15.61 11.24 -5.03
N GLU A 29 -14.40 10.76 -4.77
CA GLU A 29 -13.61 11.16 -3.59
C GLU A 29 -12.79 12.42 -3.86
N VAL A 30 -12.63 12.83 -5.11
CA VAL A 30 -11.81 14.00 -5.45
C VAL A 30 -12.55 15.28 -5.10
N ILE A 31 -11.94 16.08 -4.23
CA ILE A 31 -12.46 17.39 -3.81
C ILE A 31 -12.12 18.46 -4.86
N ARG A 32 -10.87 18.46 -5.34
CA ARG A 32 -10.36 19.38 -6.36
C ARG A 32 -9.00 18.98 -6.88
N VAL A 33 -8.60 19.55 -8.00
CA VAL A 33 -7.26 19.39 -8.59
C VAL A 33 -6.56 20.73 -8.67
N TYR A 34 -5.31 20.79 -8.21
CA TYR A 34 -4.43 21.94 -8.41
C TYR A 34 -3.44 21.65 -9.53
N PHE A 35 -3.16 22.68 -10.34
CA PHE A 35 -2.07 22.63 -11.30
C PHE A 35 -1.18 23.87 -11.18
N HIS A 36 0.10 23.68 -11.41
CA HIS A 36 1.11 24.73 -11.38
C HIS A 36 1.11 25.50 -12.72
N SER A 37 1.40 26.81 -12.72
CA SER A 37 1.48 27.63 -13.94
C SER A 37 2.49 27.12 -14.97
N LYS A 38 3.53 26.40 -14.53
CA LYS A 38 4.54 25.74 -15.39
C LYS A 38 4.08 24.40 -15.98
N GLN A 39 2.87 23.91 -15.64
CA GLN A 39 2.35 22.66 -16.19
C GLN A 39 2.19 22.80 -17.70
N LYS A 40 2.92 21.96 -18.44
CA LYS A 40 2.85 21.94 -19.90
C LYS A 40 1.58 21.19 -20.34
N GLU A 41 0.96 21.68 -21.41
CA GLU A 41 -0.10 20.95 -22.07
C GLU A 41 0.45 19.70 -22.75
N ASN A 42 -0.05 18.53 -22.36
CA ASN A 42 0.26 17.25 -22.94
C ASN A 42 -0.97 16.35 -22.87
N ALA A 43 -0.91 15.17 -23.51
CA ALA A 43 -2.05 14.23 -23.57
C ALA A 43 -2.61 13.86 -22.18
N ILE A 44 -1.73 13.66 -21.19
CA ILE A 44 -2.15 13.28 -19.83
C ILE A 44 -2.86 14.45 -19.13
N PHE A 45 -2.36 15.67 -19.27
CA PHE A 45 -3.00 16.85 -18.68
C PHE A 45 -4.36 17.14 -19.31
N LEU A 46 -4.51 16.91 -20.63
CA LEU A 46 -5.80 17.02 -21.32
C LEU A 46 -6.80 15.96 -20.82
N GLN A 47 -6.36 14.72 -20.57
CA GLN A 47 -7.20 13.69 -19.95
C GLN A 47 -7.65 14.09 -18.54
N ILE A 48 -6.75 14.67 -17.72
CA ILE A 48 -7.09 15.18 -16.39
C ILE A 48 -8.17 16.28 -16.48
N LYS A 49 -8.01 17.23 -17.41
CA LYS A 49 -9.01 18.29 -17.65
C LYS A 49 -10.38 17.67 -18.00
N GLN A 50 -10.42 16.74 -18.96
CA GLN A 50 -11.64 16.07 -19.37
C GLN A 50 -12.33 15.32 -18.25
N LEU A 51 -11.55 14.57 -17.41
CA LEU A 51 -12.10 13.84 -16.28
C LEU A 51 -12.62 14.79 -15.18
N CYS A 52 -11.94 15.91 -14.94
CA CYS A 52 -12.42 16.93 -14.01
C CYS A 52 -13.73 17.56 -14.50
N GLU A 53 -13.82 17.92 -15.77
CA GLU A 53 -15.04 18.48 -16.36
C GLU A 53 -16.21 17.48 -16.29
N LEU A 54 -15.98 16.23 -16.70
CA LEU A 54 -16.98 15.15 -16.67
C LEU A 54 -17.55 14.94 -15.26
N ASN A 55 -16.69 14.99 -14.24
CA ASN A 55 -17.06 14.74 -12.85
C ASN A 55 -17.36 16.03 -12.07
N LYS A 56 -17.39 17.19 -12.71
CA LYS A 56 -17.63 18.53 -12.09
C LYS A 56 -16.63 18.83 -10.96
N ILE A 57 -15.38 18.43 -11.14
CA ILE A 57 -14.29 18.67 -10.20
C ILE A 57 -13.60 19.97 -10.56
N GLU A 58 -13.47 20.87 -9.59
CA GLU A 58 -12.81 22.16 -9.77
C GLU A 58 -11.32 21.99 -10.01
N MET A 59 -10.79 22.66 -11.05
CA MET A 59 -9.35 22.78 -11.32
C MET A 59 -8.86 24.20 -11.04
N ILE A 60 -7.82 24.32 -10.22
CA ILE A 60 -7.30 25.63 -9.78
C ILE A 60 -5.82 25.76 -10.11
N CYS A 61 -5.45 26.84 -10.82
CA CYS A 61 -4.05 27.21 -11.00
C CYS A 61 -3.54 27.93 -9.74
N SER A 62 -2.50 27.35 -9.08
CA SER A 62 -1.96 27.93 -7.85
C SER A 62 -0.57 27.42 -7.51
N ASP A 63 0.46 28.19 -7.82
CA ASP A 63 1.86 27.83 -7.53
C ASP A 63 2.16 27.72 -6.03
N LYS A 64 1.49 28.55 -5.20
CA LYS A 64 1.69 28.54 -3.74
C LYS A 64 1.38 27.19 -3.07
N ILE A 65 0.42 26.43 -3.60
CA ILE A 65 0.02 25.14 -3.04
C ILE A 65 1.14 24.12 -3.16
N PHE A 66 1.89 24.11 -4.25
CA PHE A 66 3.00 23.18 -4.47
C PHE A 66 4.11 23.37 -3.44
N ASN A 67 4.42 24.61 -3.07
CA ASN A 67 5.41 24.92 -2.03
C ASN A 67 4.99 24.43 -0.62
N ILE A 68 3.69 24.25 -0.40
CA ILE A 68 3.15 23.77 0.89
C ILE A 68 3.05 22.26 0.93
N LEU A 69 2.60 21.63 -0.16
CA LEU A 69 2.20 20.24 -0.19
C LEU A 69 3.25 19.29 -0.80
N SER A 70 4.16 19.81 -1.61
CA SER A 70 5.18 19.00 -2.28
C SER A 70 6.59 19.41 -1.84
N ASP A 71 7.38 18.40 -1.45
CA ASP A 71 8.82 18.57 -1.18
C ASP A 71 9.67 18.43 -2.48
N LYS A 72 9.04 18.35 -3.67
CA LYS A 72 9.72 18.13 -4.95
C LYS A 72 9.45 19.24 -5.95
N ASP A 73 10.48 19.69 -6.62
CA ASP A 73 10.43 20.73 -7.64
C ASP A 73 9.71 20.33 -8.94
N ASN A 74 9.50 19.03 -9.18
CA ASN A 74 8.88 18.52 -10.41
C ASN A 74 7.43 18.01 -10.24
N CYS A 75 6.75 18.43 -9.20
CA CYS A 75 5.33 18.15 -8.99
C CYS A 75 4.52 19.35 -9.53
N TYR A 76 3.76 19.17 -10.60
CA TYR A 76 2.97 20.22 -11.25
C TYR A 76 1.46 19.97 -11.22
N ILE A 77 1.02 18.83 -10.70
CA ILE A 77 -0.39 18.49 -10.50
C ILE A 77 -0.57 17.83 -9.13
N ILE A 78 -1.60 18.26 -8.40
CA ILE A 78 -1.97 17.70 -7.10
C ILE A 78 -3.48 17.47 -7.07
N GLY A 79 -3.91 16.24 -6.87
CA GLY A 79 -5.29 15.91 -6.52
C GLY A 79 -5.49 15.93 -5.00
N VAL A 80 -6.56 16.57 -4.55
CA VAL A 80 -7.01 16.56 -3.15
C VAL A 80 -8.22 15.68 -3.07
N PHE A 81 -8.22 14.71 -2.17
CA PHE A 81 -9.31 13.74 -2.08
C PHE A 81 -9.63 13.32 -0.65
N ASN A 82 -10.86 12.89 -0.41
CA ASN A 82 -11.29 12.30 0.85
C ASN A 82 -10.68 10.92 1.01
N LYS A 83 -10.23 10.58 2.21
CA LYS A 83 -9.91 9.20 2.56
C LYS A 83 -11.17 8.34 2.47
N TYR A 84 -11.06 7.17 1.89
CA TYR A 84 -12.19 6.27 1.64
C TYR A 84 -11.96 4.88 2.24
N LYS A 85 -13.02 4.11 2.38
CA LYS A 85 -12.95 2.69 2.72
C LYS A 85 -12.87 1.88 1.43
N THR A 86 -12.16 0.77 1.48
CA THR A 86 -12.04 -0.18 0.38
C THR A 86 -12.85 -1.45 0.67
N ASP A 87 -13.19 -2.17 -0.38
CA ASP A 87 -13.93 -3.44 -0.30
C ASP A 87 -12.95 -4.60 -0.03
N PHE A 88 -12.40 -4.64 1.21
CA PHE A 88 -11.49 -5.68 1.63
C PHE A 88 -12.20 -7.04 1.63
N ASP A 89 -11.78 -7.96 0.76
CA ASP A 89 -12.38 -9.28 0.61
C ASP A 89 -11.87 -10.23 1.70
N LEU A 90 -12.74 -10.58 2.64
CA LEU A 90 -12.43 -11.47 3.77
C LEU A 90 -12.13 -12.92 3.34
N ASP A 91 -12.44 -13.29 2.10
CA ASP A 91 -12.26 -14.65 1.58
C ASP A 91 -11.05 -14.80 0.64
N ALA A 92 -10.46 -13.72 0.16
CA ALA A 92 -9.27 -13.72 -0.69
C ALA A 92 -8.00 -14.12 0.08
N SER A 93 -6.90 -14.44 -0.63
CA SER A 93 -5.56 -14.50 -0.02
C SER A 93 -5.09 -13.11 0.39
N HIS A 94 -4.40 -13.01 1.53
CA HIS A 94 -4.00 -11.73 2.11
C HIS A 94 -2.49 -11.57 2.28
N LEU A 95 -2.01 -10.36 2.11
CA LEU A 95 -0.78 -9.91 2.70
C LEU A 95 -1.11 -9.21 4.04
N VAL A 96 -0.48 -9.63 5.12
CA VAL A 96 -0.70 -9.07 6.46
C VAL A 96 0.58 -8.43 6.95
N LEU A 97 0.51 -7.15 7.29
CA LEU A 97 1.64 -6.37 7.79
C LEU A 97 1.39 -6.02 9.26
N VAL A 98 2.25 -6.48 10.15
CA VAL A 98 2.16 -6.22 11.58
C VAL A 98 3.11 -5.08 11.94
N ASN A 99 2.55 -3.97 12.41
CA ASN A 99 3.29 -2.79 12.82
C ASN A 99 4.26 -2.24 11.74
N PRO A 100 3.83 -2.04 10.46
CA PRO A 100 4.69 -1.41 9.47
C PRO A 100 4.98 0.05 9.88
N SER A 101 6.27 0.42 9.93
CA SER A 101 6.72 1.71 10.48
C SER A 101 7.24 2.68 9.41
N ASN A 102 7.54 2.22 8.20
CA ASN A 102 8.12 3.02 7.13
C ASN A 102 7.16 3.19 5.95
N MET A 103 6.76 4.44 5.65
CA MET A 103 5.84 4.78 4.56
C MET A 103 6.37 4.41 3.17
N GLY A 104 7.69 4.49 2.96
CA GLY A 104 8.34 4.12 1.70
C GLY A 104 8.30 2.61 1.47
N ASN A 105 8.58 1.82 2.53
CA ASN A 105 8.46 0.37 2.49
C ASN A 105 7.00 -0.04 2.24
N LEU A 106 6.04 0.54 2.98
CA LEU A 106 4.62 0.24 2.80
C LEU A 106 4.17 0.52 1.35
N GLY A 107 4.54 1.67 0.79
CA GLY A 107 4.21 1.99 -0.60
C GLY A 107 4.85 1.01 -1.61
N THR A 108 6.11 0.62 -1.40
CA THR A 108 6.79 -0.38 -2.25
C THR A 108 6.10 -1.74 -2.14
N ILE A 109 5.73 -2.15 -0.93
CA ILE A 109 5.01 -3.41 -0.68
C ILE A 109 3.65 -3.41 -1.39
N ILE A 110 2.88 -2.32 -1.32
CA ILE A 110 1.60 -2.17 -2.04
C ILE A 110 1.79 -2.43 -3.53
N ARG A 111 2.77 -1.79 -4.14
CA ARG A 111 3.07 -1.96 -5.56
C ARG A 111 3.44 -3.40 -5.90
N THR A 112 4.28 -4.03 -5.08
CA THR A 112 4.72 -5.41 -5.27
C THR A 112 3.56 -6.40 -5.09
N SER A 113 2.75 -6.21 -4.06
CA SER A 113 1.60 -7.05 -3.74
C SER A 113 0.59 -7.08 -4.90
N LEU A 114 0.22 -5.91 -5.41
CA LEU A 114 -0.65 -5.81 -6.58
C LEU A 114 -0.01 -6.43 -7.82
N GLY A 115 1.30 -6.24 -8.02
CA GLY A 115 2.05 -6.83 -9.13
C GLY A 115 2.06 -8.36 -9.12
N PHE A 116 1.91 -8.98 -7.94
CA PHE A 116 1.78 -10.42 -7.75
C PHE A 116 0.33 -10.90 -7.56
N GLY A 117 -0.66 -10.05 -7.89
CA GLY A 117 -2.07 -10.42 -7.85
C GLY A 117 -2.66 -10.56 -6.43
N ILE A 118 -1.98 -10.05 -5.41
CA ILE A 118 -2.50 -9.97 -4.04
C ILE A 118 -2.89 -8.52 -3.77
N ASP A 119 -4.15 -8.23 -3.91
CA ASP A 119 -4.73 -6.88 -3.83
C ASP A 119 -5.38 -6.58 -2.47
N ASN A 120 -5.41 -7.53 -1.54
CA ASN A 120 -5.97 -7.38 -0.20
C ASN A 120 -4.85 -7.35 0.86
N ILE A 121 -4.64 -6.16 1.48
CA ILE A 121 -3.62 -5.97 2.53
C ILE A 121 -4.30 -5.67 3.87
N ALA A 122 -4.07 -6.55 4.86
CA ALA A 122 -4.43 -6.30 6.25
C ALA A 122 -3.25 -5.59 6.98
N ILE A 123 -3.55 -4.52 7.70
CA ILE A 123 -2.56 -3.74 8.44
C ILE A 123 -2.89 -3.79 9.92
N ILE A 124 -2.02 -4.41 10.72
CA ILE A 124 -2.18 -4.53 12.15
C ILE A 124 -1.49 -3.34 12.83
N LYS A 125 -2.24 -2.62 13.64
CA LYS A 125 -1.74 -1.45 14.40
C LYS A 125 -0.78 -1.86 15.55
N PRO A 126 0.11 -0.94 15.97
CA PRO A 126 0.32 0.41 15.44
C PRO A 126 0.92 0.38 14.02
N ALA A 127 0.61 1.37 13.20
CA ALA A 127 1.09 1.39 11.81
C ALA A 127 1.20 2.81 11.28
N VAL A 128 2.04 2.98 10.23
CA VAL A 128 2.03 4.21 9.42
C VAL A 128 0.72 4.34 8.67
N ASP A 129 0.38 5.56 8.29
CA ASP A 129 -0.85 5.79 7.54
C ASP A 129 -0.64 5.52 6.04
N ILE A 130 -1.43 4.60 5.51
CA ILE A 130 -1.41 4.25 4.09
C ILE A 130 -1.78 5.44 3.19
N TYR A 131 -2.58 6.38 3.73
CA TYR A 131 -2.97 7.61 3.06
C TYR A 131 -1.90 8.72 3.09
N ASP A 132 -0.75 8.50 3.76
CA ASP A 132 0.34 9.47 3.70
C ASP A 132 0.78 9.67 2.24
N PRO A 133 0.89 10.90 1.75
CA PRO A 133 1.31 11.18 0.37
C PRO A 133 2.66 10.55 -0.02
N LYS A 134 3.54 10.28 0.95
CA LYS A 134 4.81 9.56 0.72
C LYS A 134 4.55 8.09 0.42
N CYS A 135 3.60 7.45 1.13
CA CYS A 135 3.19 6.07 0.87
C CYS A 135 2.51 5.95 -0.50
N ILE A 136 1.52 6.81 -0.77
CA ILE A 136 0.81 6.86 -2.06
C ILE A 136 1.80 7.02 -3.22
N ARG A 137 2.77 7.93 -3.08
CA ARG A 137 3.79 8.15 -4.11
C ARG A 137 4.71 6.94 -4.30
N ALA A 138 5.14 6.29 -3.20
CA ALA A 138 6.00 5.12 -3.27
C ALA A 138 5.29 3.91 -3.90
N SER A 139 3.97 3.79 -3.72
CA SER A 139 3.14 2.75 -4.34
C SER A 139 2.89 2.98 -5.83
N MET A 140 3.24 4.16 -6.34
CA MET A 140 2.88 4.58 -7.69
C MET A 140 1.35 4.56 -7.85
N ARG A 141 0.82 3.97 -8.91
CA ARG A 141 -0.64 3.88 -9.16
C ARG A 141 -1.33 2.78 -8.36
N ALA A 142 -0.58 1.81 -7.84
CA ALA A 142 -1.10 0.62 -7.18
C ALA A 142 -2.00 0.93 -5.96
N PHE A 143 -1.76 2.05 -5.26
CA PHE A 143 -2.58 2.47 -4.13
C PHE A 143 -4.07 2.57 -4.48
N PHE A 144 -4.41 3.06 -5.67
CA PHE A 144 -5.80 3.29 -6.07
C PHE A 144 -6.53 2.02 -6.55
N GLU A 145 -5.83 0.90 -6.64
CA GLU A 145 -6.39 -0.41 -6.99
C GLU A 145 -6.39 -1.38 -5.81
N LEU A 146 -5.78 -0.98 -4.69
CA LEU A 146 -5.61 -1.82 -3.52
C LEU A 146 -6.86 -1.84 -2.63
N ASN A 147 -7.18 -3.01 -2.10
CA ASN A 147 -8.09 -3.17 -0.98
C ASN A 147 -7.28 -3.32 0.32
N PHE A 148 -7.62 -2.55 1.34
CA PHE A 148 -6.92 -2.62 2.61
C PHE A 148 -7.84 -2.40 3.80
N ARG A 149 -7.45 -2.97 4.93
CA ARG A 149 -8.14 -2.79 6.19
C ARG A 149 -7.18 -2.76 7.36
N TYR A 150 -7.45 -1.84 8.30
CA TYR A 150 -6.74 -1.75 9.56
C TYR A 150 -7.43 -2.59 10.64
N TYR A 151 -6.61 -3.28 11.44
CA TYR A 151 -7.04 -4.05 12.59
C TYR A 151 -6.27 -3.62 13.84
N ASP A 152 -6.92 -3.65 14.99
CA ASP A 152 -6.28 -3.27 16.26
C ASP A 152 -5.37 -4.39 16.79
N SER A 153 -5.65 -5.66 16.41
CA SER A 153 -4.81 -6.81 16.74
C SER A 153 -4.87 -7.89 15.65
N PHE A 154 -3.91 -8.81 15.67
CA PHE A 154 -3.92 -9.95 14.77
C PHE A 154 -5.07 -10.93 15.09
N ASP A 155 -5.44 -11.06 16.36
CA ASP A 155 -6.60 -11.89 16.77
C ASP A 155 -7.91 -11.31 16.23
N GLN A 156 -8.06 -9.99 16.20
CA GLN A 156 -9.21 -9.36 15.54
C GLN A 156 -9.26 -9.71 14.05
N TYR A 157 -8.12 -9.59 13.35
CA TYR A 157 -8.04 -10.00 11.94
C TYR A 157 -8.49 -11.46 11.76
N LEU A 158 -7.96 -12.40 12.55
CA LEU A 158 -8.31 -13.83 12.47
C LEU A 158 -9.79 -14.10 12.76
N SER A 159 -10.42 -13.32 13.63
CA SER A 159 -11.83 -13.50 13.95
C SER A 159 -12.79 -13.10 12.83
N GLU A 160 -12.33 -12.28 11.89
CA GLU A 160 -13.16 -11.74 10.82
C GLU A 160 -12.95 -12.46 9.46
N VAL A 161 -11.74 -12.98 9.21
CA VAL A 161 -11.43 -13.61 7.91
C VAL A 161 -11.87 -15.07 7.85
N SER A 162 -12.17 -15.55 6.66
CA SER A 162 -12.47 -16.96 6.44
C SER A 162 -11.28 -17.87 6.78
N LYS A 163 -11.55 -19.14 7.07
CA LYS A 163 -10.50 -20.14 7.37
C LYS A 163 -9.49 -20.23 6.22
N ARG A 164 -8.21 -20.10 6.56
CA ARG A 164 -7.07 -20.12 5.64
C ARG A 164 -5.79 -20.55 6.33
N ASP A 165 -4.78 -20.88 5.56
CA ASP A 165 -3.46 -21.19 6.12
C ASP A 165 -2.69 -19.86 6.36
N ILE A 166 -2.09 -19.77 7.53
CA ILE A 166 -1.33 -18.60 7.98
C ILE A 166 0.17 -18.93 7.91
N PHE A 167 0.93 -18.02 7.29
CA PHE A 167 2.37 -18.16 7.12
C PHE A 167 3.10 -16.95 7.72
N PRO A 168 3.46 -16.97 9.02
CA PRO A 168 4.32 -15.97 9.62
C PRO A 168 5.76 -16.11 9.09
N PHE A 169 6.31 -15.01 8.53
CA PHE A 169 7.69 -14.95 8.09
C PHE A 169 8.58 -14.52 9.24
N MET A 170 9.43 -15.45 9.71
CA MET A 170 10.24 -15.28 10.92
C MET A 170 11.67 -15.75 10.69
N LEU A 171 12.65 -15.14 11.40
CA LEU A 171 14.07 -15.54 11.31
C LEU A 171 14.33 -16.94 11.89
N ASP A 172 13.52 -17.35 12.85
CA ASP A 172 13.49 -18.68 13.47
C ASP A 172 12.33 -19.54 12.95
N GLY A 173 11.88 -19.28 11.71
CA GLY A 173 10.79 -20.01 11.07
C GLY A 173 11.05 -21.50 10.98
N ALA A 174 10.00 -22.29 11.25
CA ALA A 174 10.10 -23.74 11.36
C ALA A 174 10.33 -24.45 10.01
N LYS A 175 10.02 -23.78 8.89
CA LYS A 175 10.14 -24.38 7.56
C LYS A 175 10.78 -23.40 6.57
N LEU A 176 11.63 -23.93 5.69
CA LEU A 176 12.20 -23.12 4.61
C LEU A 176 11.10 -22.77 3.59
N LEU A 177 11.14 -21.55 3.07
CA LEU A 177 10.15 -21.06 2.10
C LEU A 177 10.02 -21.99 0.88
N GLN A 178 11.12 -22.54 0.39
CA GLN A 178 11.14 -23.43 -0.77
C GLN A 178 10.44 -24.78 -0.54
N ASP A 179 10.27 -25.17 0.73
CA ASP A 179 9.67 -26.45 1.12
C ASP A 179 8.18 -26.31 1.50
N ILE A 180 7.61 -25.10 1.34
CA ILE A 180 6.21 -24.85 1.63
C ILE A 180 5.32 -25.44 0.53
N VAL A 181 4.29 -26.17 0.92
CA VAL A 181 3.18 -26.52 0.05
C VAL A 181 2.19 -25.36 0.06
N ILE A 182 1.96 -24.76 -1.09
CA ILE A 182 1.15 -23.54 -1.21
C ILE A 182 -0.32 -23.91 -1.30
N PRO A 183 -1.16 -23.51 -0.33
CA PRO A 183 -2.60 -23.76 -0.35
C PRO A 183 -3.31 -22.77 -1.28
N GLU A 184 -4.58 -23.03 -1.58
CA GLU A 184 -5.40 -22.16 -2.41
C GLU A 184 -5.57 -20.76 -1.79
N LYS A 185 -5.89 -20.72 -0.49
CA LYS A 185 -6.08 -19.48 0.30
C LYS A 185 -5.06 -19.41 1.41
N PHE A 186 -4.41 -18.26 1.53
CA PHE A 186 -3.35 -18.04 2.52
C PHE A 186 -3.31 -16.61 3.04
N SER A 187 -2.65 -16.44 4.16
CA SER A 187 -2.21 -15.13 4.65
C SER A 187 -0.70 -15.15 4.89
N LEU A 188 0.03 -14.32 4.15
CA LEU A 188 1.45 -14.09 4.37
C LEU A 188 1.61 -12.99 5.41
N VAL A 189 2.22 -13.29 6.54
CA VAL A 189 2.33 -12.37 7.67
C VAL A 189 3.76 -11.92 7.85
N PHE A 190 3.98 -10.61 7.77
CA PHE A 190 5.29 -9.98 7.96
C PHE A 190 5.26 -8.98 9.10
N GLY A 191 6.35 -8.91 9.84
CA GLY A 191 6.49 -8.04 11.01
C GLY A 191 7.06 -6.67 10.69
N ASN A 192 7.35 -5.93 11.78
CA ASN A 192 8.01 -4.63 11.74
C ASN A 192 9.43 -4.73 11.16
N GLU A 193 9.90 -3.67 10.51
CA GLU A 193 11.21 -3.63 9.85
C GLU A 193 12.39 -3.83 10.81
N ALA A 194 12.25 -3.39 12.05
CA ALA A 194 13.34 -3.45 13.05
C ALA A 194 13.23 -4.66 13.99
N THR A 195 12.02 -5.05 14.37
CA THR A 195 11.78 -6.06 15.41
C THR A 195 11.24 -7.40 14.87
N GLY A 196 10.82 -7.44 13.61
CA GLY A 196 10.17 -8.62 13.04
C GLY A 196 8.79 -8.89 13.66
N LEU A 197 8.37 -10.15 13.59
CA LEU A 197 7.19 -10.64 14.31
C LEU A 197 7.58 -11.08 15.73
N PRO A 198 6.71 -10.86 16.73
CA PRO A 198 6.87 -11.46 18.05
C PRO A 198 6.92 -13.00 17.99
N SER A 199 7.67 -13.62 18.90
CA SER A 199 7.86 -15.09 18.91
C SER A 199 6.56 -15.88 19.07
N ASP A 200 5.52 -15.28 19.67
CA ASP A 200 4.22 -15.92 19.81
C ASP A 200 3.46 -16.12 18.51
N PHE A 201 3.95 -15.53 17.39
CA PHE A 201 3.34 -15.76 16.08
C PHE A 201 3.51 -17.19 15.55
N HIS A 202 4.42 -17.99 16.12
CA HIS A 202 4.51 -19.43 15.82
C HIS A 202 3.21 -20.18 16.10
N LYS A 203 2.38 -19.72 17.03
CA LYS A 203 1.10 -20.38 17.39
C LYS A 203 0.00 -20.21 16.33
N TYR A 204 0.14 -19.21 15.41
CA TYR A 204 -0.92 -18.88 14.45
C TYR A 204 -0.87 -19.69 13.15
N GLY A 205 0.24 -20.35 12.86
CA GLY A 205 0.35 -21.13 11.63
C GLY A 205 1.74 -21.67 11.37
N GLN A 206 2.00 -22.05 10.12
CA GLN A 206 3.31 -22.56 9.73
C GLN A 206 4.29 -21.42 9.52
N SER A 207 5.19 -21.20 10.49
CA SER A 207 6.23 -20.18 10.36
C SER A 207 7.22 -20.52 9.26
N VAL A 208 7.64 -19.50 8.51
CA VAL A 208 8.45 -19.60 7.29
C VAL A 208 9.75 -18.84 7.47
N PHE A 209 10.85 -19.44 7.04
CA PHE A 209 12.17 -18.83 6.99
C PHE A 209 12.62 -18.65 5.53
N ILE A 210 13.04 -17.44 5.17
CA ILE A 210 13.73 -17.15 3.91
C ILE A 210 15.22 -17.34 4.13
N LYS A 211 15.78 -18.43 3.59
CA LYS A 211 17.21 -18.69 3.72
C LYS A 211 18.04 -17.60 3.06
N HIS A 212 18.95 -17.01 3.82
CA HIS A 212 19.91 -16.01 3.38
C HIS A 212 21.29 -16.30 3.99
N HIS A 213 22.31 -15.58 3.57
CA HIS A 213 23.67 -15.77 4.07
C HIS A 213 23.83 -15.12 5.45
N ASP A 214 24.59 -15.77 6.33
CA ASP A 214 24.77 -15.38 7.74
C ASP A 214 25.56 -14.06 7.94
N THR A 215 26.03 -13.43 6.85
CA THR A 215 26.69 -12.12 6.90
C THR A 215 25.73 -10.96 7.18
N ILE A 216 24.45 -11.19 7.10
CA ILE A 216 23.39 -10.21 7.42
C ILE A 216 22.40 -10.82 8.40
N ASP A 217 21.90 -10.01 9.33
CA ASP A 217 20.96 -10.46 10.35
C ASP A 217 19.56 -10.71 9.78
N SER A 218 19.15 -9.93 8.78
CA SER A 218 17.82 -10.03 8.16
C SER A 218 17.77 -9.36 6.79
N LEU A 219 16.77 -9.74 5.99
CA LEU A 219 16.44 -9.05 4.74
C LEU A 219 15.60 -7.79 5.03
N ASN A 220 15.76 -6.75 4.19
CA ASN A 220 14.81 -5.65 4.22
C ASN A 220 13.38 -6.17 4.01
N LEU A 221 12.41 -5.60 4.73
CA LEU A 221 11.02 -6.04 4.71
C LEU A 221 10.44 -6.12 3.29
N THR A 222 10.71 -5.13 2.43
CA THR A 222 10.18 -5.14 1.05
C THR A 222 10.74 -6.30 0.23
N ASN A 223 12.00 -6.67 0.45
CA ASN A 223 12.62 -7.81 -0.22
C ASN A 223 12.05 -9.13 0.28
N ALA A 224 11.88 -9.28 1.59
CA ALA A 224 11.27 -10.47 2.18
C ALA A 224 9.84 -10.67 1.67
N VAL A 225 9.04 -9.61 1.64
CA VAL A 225 7.68 -9.62 1.07
C VAL A 225 7.69 -10.00 -0.40
N SER A 226 8.61 -9.43 -1.19
CA SER A 226 8.70 -9.72 -2.64
C SER A 226 9.03 -11.19 -2.91
N ILE A 227 9.96 -11.77 -2.15
CA ILE A 227 10.35 -13.18 -2.26
C ILE A 227 9.18 -14.09 -1.83
N GLY A 228 8.52 -13.76 -0.72
CA GLY A 228 7.35 -14.51 -0.25
C GLY A 228 6.21 -14.49 -1.26
N LEU A 229 5.85 -13.32 -1.78
CA LEU A 229 4.81 -13.16 -2.80
C LEU A 229 5.16 -13.93 -4.07
N TYR A 230 6.38 -13.78 -4.59
CA TYR A 230 6.83 -14.52 -5.77
C TYR A 230 6.64 -16.03 -5.60
N GLN A 231 7.11 -16.60 -4.49
CA GLN A 231 6.99 -18.03 -4.22
C GLN A 231 5.53 -18.48 -4.15
N PHE A 232 4.67 -17.73 -3.44
CA PHE A 232 3.28 -18.12 -3.20
C PHE A 232 2.35 -17.89 -4.39
N THR A 233 2.75 -17.06 -5.36
CA THR A 233 1.97 -16.79 -6.58
C THR A 233 2.55 -17.41 -7.83
N LEU A 234 3.66 -18.15 -7.71
CA LEU A 234 4.31 -18.82 -8.84
C LEU A 234 3.32 -19.79 -9.52
N GLY A 235 3.10 -19.59 -10.83
CA GLY A 235 2.13 -20.37 -11.61
C GLY A 235 0.66 -19.95 -11.46
N ARG A 236 0.37 -18.84 -10.77
CA ARG A 236 -0.99 -18.27 -10.65
C ARG A 236 -1.16 -16.97 -11.47
N ILE A 237 -0.08 -16.35 -11.89
CA ILE A 237 0.00 -15.15 -12.73
C ILE A 237 0.63 -15.48 -14.07
#